data_fb1b3e31af48bdf06c48f5c624575c61
#
_entry.id   fb1b3e31af48bdf06c48f5c624575c61
#
_cell.length_a   1.000
_cell.length_b   1.000
_cell.length_c   1.000
_cell.angle_alpha   90.00
_cell.angle_beta   90.00
_cell.angle_gamma   90.00
#
_symmetry.space_group_name_H-M   'P 1'
#
loop_
_entity.id
_entity.type
_entity.pdbx_description
1 polymer ?
#
loop_
_entity_poly.entity_id
_entity_poly.type
_entity_poly.pdbx_seq_one_letter_code
_entity_poly.pdbx_strand_id
1 'polypeptide(L)'
;NYDIPWNPNRLEQRMGRIHRYGQKKDCLIFNFVATNTIEGRVLQRLLEKLQEIRDALDDDAVFNVVGEILPAAQAERILRDYYAGKLGEADLEDRLLENVDESRFRAICQNALEGLASKKLNLEMLIERRARAQERRVVPETIGRFLHEAAGYIPWKLEVVKNIPHAFEPDRTPAALRRYEREPDWQLPALANKYPRCSTDRDTADKNSLEWVTPGHPLFEAIRRHAHKQAGEAFGKGACFYSLWHAEPSRIDFYRARAVDGLGRVVHERLFVVEIKENDLPRLLEPSVLGNFTPVGQAKDRLEACFTSLSAGVLPAVASASEAAAWLHISALQPFLEEARQERQTEVKRVAAHVELSLTELLQRADDEIGRASEDKDKGVPGADGRLALAENRHAELLARQKRRRQDLEQQRSLSLQAVERITSVLVLPHPEREAPEVRRLQPNLETEATAMQVVMDYERAQGRQVYDVHEKNLGYDITSLDLHSGELRLIEVKGLAAAAGTILLTPNERRVAEDRRDCYWLYVVTDCASQPVLQEPIKDPARFPWHEVSKVQHYYLSVEALTQPMQLREDSPQYGSSPKEVR
;
A
#
# COMPACT_ATOMS: atom_id res chain seq x y z
N ASN A 1 19.41 -11.34 -24.51
CA ASN A 1 19.50 -10.10 -25.29
C ASN A 1 20.11 -10.41 -26.66
N TYR A 2 19.34 -10.26 -27.72
CA TYR A 2 19.79 -10.46 -29.10
C TYR A 2 20.53 -9.23 -29.64
N ASP A 3 20.01 -8.07 -29.31
CA ASP A 3 20.58 -6.77 -29.67
C ASP A 3 21.05 -6.07 -28.39
N ILE A 4 22.36 -6.10 -28.15
CA ILE A 4 22.96 -5.54 -26.95
C ILE A 4 23.21 -4.05 -27.17
N PRO A 5 22.55 -3.15 -26.42
CA PRO A 5 22.79 -1.74 -26.56
C PRO A 5 24.19 -1.37 -26.04
N TRP A 6 24.88 -0.51 -26.75
CA TRP A 6 26.18 0.05 -26.32
C TRP A 6 26.12 0.85 -25.00
N ASN A 7 24.92 1.29 -24.64
CA ASN A 7 24.70 1.99 -23.37
C ASN A 7 24.50 0.98 -22.25
N PRO A 8 25.46 0.83 -21.33
CA PRO A 8 25.37 -0.10 -20.20
C PRO A 8 24.09 0.12 -19.35
N ASN A 9 23.67 1.38 -19.16
CA ASN A 9 22.46 1.71 -18.43
C ASN A 9 21.19 1.13 -19.10
N ARG A 10 21.16 1.05 -20.43
CA ARG A 10 20.05 0.40 -21.14
C ARG A 10 20.06 -1.11 -20.98
N LEU A 11 21.25 -1.70 -20.90
CA LEU A 11 21.41 -3.12 -20.64
C LEU A 11 20.92 -3.44 -19.21
N GLU A 12 21.35 -2.64 -18.24
CA GLU A 12 20.92 -2.73 -16.85
C GLU A 12 19.40 -2.52 -16.70
N GLN A 13 18.81 -1.53 -17.36
CA GLN A 13 17.35 -1.35 -17.38
C GLN A 13 16.60 -2.55 -17.98
N ARG A 14 17.17 -3.21 -19.00
CA ARG A 14 16.60 -4.44 -19.56
C ARG A 14 16.68 -5.61 -18.57
N MET A 15 17.81 -5.75 -17.88
CA MET A 15 18.01 -6.77 -16.83
C MET A 15 17.10 -6.52 -15.63
N GLY A 16 16.98 -5.28 -15.17
CA GLY A 16 16.10 -4.87 -14.08
C GLY A 16 14.59 -5.05 -14.34
N ARG A 17 14.18 -5.25 -15.59
CA ARG A 17 12.80 -5.64 -15.91
C ARG A 17 12.50 -7.09 -15.55
N ILE A 18 13.51 -7.95 -15.59
CA ILE A 18 13.42 -9.39 -15.32
C ILE A 18 13.81 -9.68 -13.87
N HIS A 19 14.89 -9.09 -13.39
CA HIS A 19 15.37 -9.20 -12.02
C HIS A 19 14.72 -8.12 -11.16
N ARG A 20 13.72 -8.51 -10.34
CA ARG A 20 13.01 -7.59 -9.45
C ARG A 20 13.25 -7.96 -8.00
N TYR A 21 13.27 -6.95 -7.13
CA TYR A 21 13.36 -7.14 -5.69
C TYR A 21 12.28 -8.11 -5.18
N GLY A 22 12.70 -9.14 -4.44
CA GLY A 22 11.80 -10.17 -3.90
C GLY A 22 11.58 -11.39 -4.81
N GLN A 23 12.25 -11.48 -5.95
CA GLN A 23 12.22 -12.66 -6.80
C GLN A 23 12.97 -13.83 -6.13
N LYS A 24 12.32 -15.00 -6.08
CA LYS A 24 12.87 -16.22 -5.46
C LYS A 24 13.60 -17.14 -6.43
N LYS A 25 13.58 -16.85 -7.73
CA LYS A 25 14.20 -17.66 -8.79
C LYS A 25 15.35 -16.90 -9.42
N ASP A 26 16.42 -17.61 -9.74
CA ASP A 26 17.55 -17.05 -10.45
C ASP A 26 17.14 -16.56 -11.84
N CYS A 27 17.63 -15.39 -12.23
CA CYS A 27 17.43 -14.83 -13.56
C CYS A 27 18.62 -15.20 -14.44
N LEU A 28 18.38 -16.04 -15.42
CA LEU A 28 19.39 -16.37 -16.44
C LEU A 28 19.31 -15.35 -17.57
N ILE A 29 20.41 -14.63 -17.81
CA ILE A 29 20.52 -13.62 -18.85
C ILE A 29 21.53 -14.07 -19.89
N PHE A 30 21.04 -14.36 -21.09
CA PHE A 30 21.88 -14.70 -22.24
C PHE A 30 22.11 -13.46 -23.11
N ASN A 31 23.37 -13.09 -23.29
CA ASN A 31 23.79 -12.00 -24.16
C ASN A 31 24.46 -12.59 -25.40
N PHE A 32 23.89 -12.34 -26.58
CA PHE A 32 24.46 -12.77 -27.84
C PHE A 32 25.37 -11.67 -28.39
N VAL A 33 26.66 -11.99 -28.53
CA VAL A 33 27.69 -11.06 -29.00
C VAL A 33 28.23 -11.57 -30.33
N ALA A 34 28.24 -10.74 -31.36
CA ALA A 34 28.81 -11.06 -32.66
C ALA A 34 30.35 -10.88 -32.62
N THR A 35 31.07 -11.89 -32.15
CA THR A 35 32.53 -11.87 -31.93
C THR A 35 33.37 -11.69 -33.22
N ASN A 36 32.75 -11.83 -34.38
CA ASN A 36 33.37 -11.55 -35.67
C ASN A 36 33.34 -10.06 -36.06
N THR A 37 32.69 -9.19 -35.26
CA THR A 37 32.70 -7.75 -35.42
C THR A 37 33.59 -7.09 -34.37
N ILE A 38 34.09 -5.89 -34.66
CA ILE A 38 34.93 -5.15 -33.72
C ILE A 38 34.16 -4.77 -32.47
N GLU A 39 32.92 -4.30 -32.68
CA GLU A 39 32.01 -3.99 -31.59
C GLU A 39 31.76 -5.19 -30.67
N GLY A 40 31.61 -6.36 -31.29
CA GLY A 40 31.41 -7.60 -30.54
C GLY A 40 32.63 -7.98 -29.71
N ARG A 41 33.85 -7.86 -30.26
CA ARG A 41 35.08 -8.14 -29.52
C ARG A 41 35.28 -7.14 -28.35
N VAL A 42 35.08 -5.86 -28.60
CA VAL A 42 35.14 -4.81 -27.56
C VAL A 42 34.16 -5.09 -26.44
N LEU A 43 32.89 -5.42 -26.79
CA LEU A 43 31.87 -5.73 -25.80
C LEU A 43 32.20 -7.02 -25.02
N GLN A 44 32.73 -8.03 -25.70
CA GLN A 44 33.19 -9.26 -25.06
C GLN A 44 34.30 -8.97 -24.04
N ARG A 45 35.30 -8.16 -24.43
CA ARG A 45 36.40 -7.80 -23.55
C ARG A 45 35.95 -6.98 -22.33
N LEU A 46 34.99 -6.08 -22.54
CA LEU A 46 34.38 -5.33 -21.45
C LEU A 46 33.63 -6.24 -20.46
N LEU A 47 32.86 -7.22 -20.99
CA LEU A 47 32.15 -8.17 -20.15
C LEU A 47 33.08 -9.11 -19.38
N GLU A 48 34.19 -9.57 -20.04
CA GLU A 48 35.24 -10.37 -19.39
C GLU A 48 35.90 -9.58 -18.25
N LYS A 49 36.25 -8.31 -18.47
CA LYS A 49 36.86 -7.45 -17.45
C LYS A 49 35.91 -7.18 -16.26
N LEU A 50 34.66 -6.98 -16.54
CA LEU A 50 33.63 -6.84 -15.49
C LEU A 50 33.44 -8.14 -14.70
N GLN A 51 33.58 -9.30 -15.37
CA GLN A 51 33.56 -10.60 -14.72
C GLN A 51 34.78 -10.77 -13.79
N GLU A 52 36.00 -10.44 -14.26
CA GLU A 52 37.21 -10.47 -13.44
C GLU A 52 37.06 -9.59 -12.18
N ILE A 53 36.51 -8.39 -12.33
CA ILE A 53 36.27 -7.47 -11.21
C ILE A 53 35.23 -8.02 -10.24
N ARG A 54 34.15 -8.63 -10.75
CA ARG A 54 33.14 -9.29 -9.94
C ARG A 54 33.73 -10.44 -9.13
N ASP A 55 34.51 -11.29 -9.78
CA ASP A 55 35.10 -12.46 -9.13
C ASP A 55 36.18 -12.07 -8.11
N ALA A 56 36.84 -10.89 -8.30
CA ALA A 56 37.79 -10.34 -7.35
C ALA A 56 37.12 -9.68 -6.13
N LEU A 57 35.90 -9.18 -6.27
CA LEU A 57 35.17 -8.43 -5.24
C LEU A 57 34.06 -9.26 -4.55
N ASP A 58 33.75 -10.46 -5.07
CA ASP A 58 32.67 -11.33 -4.60
C ASP A 58 31.31 -10.57 -4.45
N ASP A 59 31.06 -9.64 -5.38
CA ASP A 59 29.86 -8.75 -5.32
C ASP A 59 29.17 -8.66 -6.68
N ASP A 60 27.90 -9.11 -6.72
CA ASP A 60 27.04 -9.03 -7.90
C ASP A 60 26.60 -7.59 -8.24
N ALA A 61 26.85 -6.61 -7.36
CA ALA A 61 26.55 -5.21 -7.59
C ALA A 61 27.43 -4.55 -8.67
N VAL A 62 28.47 -5.23 -9.15
CA VAL A 62 29.38 -4.76 -10.20
C VAL A 62 28.64 -4.30 -11.45
N PHE A 63 27.57 -4.99 -11.83
CA PHE A 63 26.76 -4.61 -12.99
C PHE A 63 25.98 -3.32 -12.82
N ASN A 64 25.72 -2.86 -11.59
CA ASN A 64 25.00 -1.62 -11.33
C ASN A 64 25.86 -0.36 -11.52
N VAL A 65 27.16 -0.51 -11.64
CA VAL A 65 28.13 0.59 -11.70
C VAL A 65 28.72 0.79 -13.11
N VAL A 66 28.47 -0.14 -14.04
CA VAL A 66 29.04 -0.12 -15.40
C VAL A 66 28.75 1.18 -16.15
N GLY A 67 27.56 1.75 -15.97
CA GLY A 67 27.17 3.00 -16.64
C GLY A 67 27.91 4.25 -16.12
N GLU A 68 28.46 4.20 -14.90
CA GLU A 68 29.26 5.26 -14.31
C GLU A 68 30.73 5.16 -14.71
N ILE A 69 31.20 3.93 -14.96
CA ILE A 69 32.61 3.66 -15.37
C ILE A 69 32.82 3.99 -16.85
N LEU A 70 31.87 3.62 -17.71
CA LEU A 70 31.96 3.87 -19.15
C LEU A 70 30.71 4.63 -19.63
N PRO A 71 30.71 5.98 -19.61
CA PRO A 71 29.62 6.79 -20.15
C PRO A 71 29.42 6.50 -21.63
N ALA A 72 28.16 6.29 -22.05
CA ALA A 72 27.79 5.93 -23.43
C ALA A 72 28.36 6.90 -24.47
N ALA A 73 28.38 8.21 -24.15
CA ALA A 73 28.95 9.24 -25.03
C ALA A 73 30.47 9.07 -25.25
N GLN A 74 31.18 8.54 -24.27
CA GLN A 74 32.63 8.27 -24.38
C GLN A 74 32.88 7.03 -25.23
N ALA A 75 32.11 5.95 -25.03
CA ALA A 75 32.19 4.75 -25.84
C ALA A 75 31.88 5.05 -27.33
N GLU A 76 30.81 5.78 -27.61
CA GLU A 76 30.45 6.22 -28.97
C GLU A 76 31.53 7.09 -29.61
N ARG A 77 32.17 7.98 -28.86
CA ARG A 77 33.26 8.84 -29.36
C ARG A 77 34.50 8.03 -29.73
N ILE A 78 34.93 7.10 -28.89
CA ILE A 78 36.09 6.26 -29.15
C ILE A 78 35.86 5.37 -30.38
N LEU A 79 34.66 4.77 -30.52
CA LEU A 79 34.29 4.02 -31.70
C LEU A 79 34.23 4.89 -32.98
N ARG A 80 33.71 6.11 -32.88
CA ARG A 80 33.68 7.06 -34.00
C ARG A 80 35.09 7.41 -34.48
N ASP A 81 36.02 7.64 -33.55
CA ASP A 81 37.42 7.94 -33.87
C ASP A 81 38.12 6.75 -34.49
N TYR A 82 37.79 5.51 -34.09
CA TYR A 82 38.26 4.28 -34.74
C TYR A 82 37.74 4.17 -36.19
N TYR A 83 36.43 4.29 -36.41
CA TYR A 83 35.84 4.25 -37.77
C TYR A 83 36.32 5.40 -38.66
N ALA A 84 36.73 6.50 -38.09
CA ALA A 84 37.35 7.61 -38.81
C ALA A 84 38.84 7.37 -39.12
N GLY A 85 39.37 6.18 -38.77
CA GLY A 85 40.77 5.79 -39.03
C GLY A 85 41.81 6.54 -38.15
N LYS A 86 41.36 7.16 -37.03
CA LYS A 86 42.25 7.90 -36.12
C LYS A 86 42.85 7.04 -35.03
N LEU A 87 42.32 5.86 -34.81
CA LEU A 87 42.75 4.89 -33.79
C LEU A 87 42.97 3.51 -34.40
N GLY A 88 44.02 2.80 -33.95
CA GLY A 88 44.23 1.40 -34.25
C GLY A 88 43.38 0.47 -33.41
N GLU A 89 43.30 -0.81 -33.75
CA GLU A 89 42.48 -1.78 -33.00
C GLU A 89 42.98 -1.98 -31.56
N ALA A 90 44.30 -2.05 -31.38
CA ALA A 90 44.92 -2.13 -30.04
C ALA A 90 44.66 -0.87 -29.20
N ASP A 91 44.78 0.32 -29.81
CA ASP A 91 44.53 1.58 -29.12
C ASP A 91 43.05 1.75 -28.74
N LEU A 92 42.13 1.14 -29.50
CA LEU A 92 40.71 1.12 -29.22
C LEU A 92 40.42 0.32 -27.95
N GLU A 93 40.98 -0.87 -27.83
CA GLU A 93 40.84 -1.75 -26.65
C GLU A 93 41.42 -1.09 -25.41
N ASP A 94 42.65 -0.57 -25.50
CA ASP A 94 43.34 0.08 -24.40
C ASP A 94 42.56 1.32 -23.87
N ARG A 95 42.09 2.20 -24.75
CA ARG A 95 41.34 3.38 -24.35
C ARG A 95 39.97 3.10 -23.77
N LEU A 96 39.32 2.01 -24.17
CA LEU A 96 38.06 1.57 -23.56
C LEU A 96 38.27 0.94 -22.19
N LEU A 97 39.39 0.25 -22.00
CA LEU A 97 39.74 -0.42 -20.76
C LEU A 97 40.49 0.50 -19.75
N GLU A 98 41.19 1.55 -20.21
CA GLU A 98 41.85 2.54 -19.34
C GLU A 98 40.93 3.19 -18.30
N ASN A 99 39.63 3.27 -18.59
CA ASN A 99 38.66 3.84 -17.67
C ASN A 99 38.00 2.79 -16.75
N VAL A 100 38.30 1.51 -16.94
CA VAL A 100 37.84 0.38 -16.11
C VAL A 100 38.94 0.05 -15.10
N ASP A 101 39.24 1.01 -14.20
CA ASP A 101 40.23 0.84 -13.13
C ASP A 101 39.57 0.26 -11.88
N GLU A 102 40.20 -0.79 -11.31
CA GLU A 102 39.77 -1.45 -10.08
C GLU A 102 39.70 -0.49 -8.89
N SER A 103 40.63 0.48 -8.83
CA SER A 103 40.66 1.49 -7.75
C SER A 103 39.47 2.44 -7.83
N ARG A 104 39.11 2.87 -9.04
CA ARG A 104 37.94 3.74 -9.29
C ARG A 104 36.64 2.97 -9.07
N PHE A 105 36.61 1.69 -9.47
CA PHE A 105 35.49 0.80 -9.21
C PHE A 105 35.29 0.60 -7.69
N ARG A 106 36.37 0.30 -6.94
CA ARG A 106 36.29 0.22 -5.47
C ARG A 106 35.80 1.49 -4.83
N ALA A 107 36.26 2.65 -5.29
CA ALA A 107 35.82 3.94 -4.76
C ALA A 107 34.31 4.19 -5.03
N ILE A 108 33.81 3.82 -6.21
CA ILE A 108 32.38 3.96 -6.55
C ILE A 108 31.55 2.93 -5.77
N CYS A 109 32.01 1.67 -5.66
CA CYS A 109 31.37 0.65 -4.82
C CYS A 109 31.41 1.01 -3.33
N GLN A 110 32.52 1.54 -2.81
CA GLN A 110 32.61 2.03 -1.43
C GLN A 110 31.65 3.20 -1.19
N ASN A 111 31.56 4.17 -2.09
CA ASN A 111 30.60 5.27 -1.98
C ASN A 111 29.15 4.79 -2.09
N ALA A 112 28.87 3.80 -2.95
CA ALA A 112 27.56 3.16 -3.05
C ALA A 112 27.27 2.28 -1.82
N LEU A 113 28.26 1.52 -1.34
CA LEU A 113 28.18 0.69 -0.13
C LEU A 113 28.18 1.55 1.15
N GLU A 114 28.91 2.68 1.21
CA GLU A 114 28.79 3.63 2.31
C GLU A 114 27.41 4.32 2.29
N GLY A 115 26.86 4.60 1.13
CA GLY A 115 25.46 5.03 0.97
C GLY A 115 24.45 3.96 1.45
N LEU A 116 24.77 2.69 1.24
CA LEU A 116 23.98 1.52 1.72
C LEU A 116 24.37 1.12 3.15
N ALA A 117 25.62 1.18 3.55
CA ALA A 117 26.14 0.81 4.88
C ALA A 117 26.00 1.90 5.94
N SER A 118 25.84 3.18 5.57
CA SER A 118 25.42 4.23 6.51
C SER A 118 23.97 4.02 6.98
N LYS A 119 23.21 3.20 6.30
CA LYS A 119 22.03 2.56 6.85
C LYS A 119 22.46 1.19 7.39
N LYS A 120 22.69 1.11 8.71
CA LYS A 120 22.32 -0.12 9.42
C LYS A 120 20.90 -0.42 8.96
N LEU A 121 20.76 -1.30 7.97
CA LEU A 121 19.48 -1.89 7.60
C LEU A 121 19.04 -2.60 8.88
N ASN A 122 18.26 -1.93 9.69
CA ASN A 122 17.61 -2.57 10.81
C ASN A 122 16.59 -3.51 10.18
N LEU A 123 16.99 -4.78 10.03
CA LEU A 123 16.16 -5.83 9.43
C LEU A 123 14.81 -5.90 10.15
N GLU A 124 14.80 -5.69 11.47
CA GLU A 124 13.58 -5.60 12.27
C GLU A 124 12.67 -4.47 11.78
N MET A 125 13.21 -3.27 11.54
CA MET A 125 12.42 -2.14 11.02
C MET A 125 11.86 -2.43 9.62
N LEU A 126 12.59 -3.16 8.76
CA LEU A 126 12.09 -3.56 7.44
C LEU A 126 10.98 -4.60 7.54
N ILE A 127 11.13 -5.57 8.43
CA ILE A 127 10.12 -6.58 8.73
C ILE A 127 8.86 -5.93 9.28
N GLU A 128 8.99 -5.00 10.25
CA GLU A 128 7.87 -4.23 10.79
C GLU A 128 7.16 -3.39 9.72
N ARG A 129 7.93 -2.69 8.87
CA ARG A 129 7.35 -1.91 7.74
C ARG A 129 6.61 -2.82 6.76
N ARG A 130 7.18 -3.98 6.45
CA ARG A 130 6.53 -4.98 5.60
C ARG A 130 5.25 -5.52 6.23
N ALA A 131 5.27 -5.83 7.52
CA ALA A 131 4.10 -6.28 8.25
C ALA A 131 2.98 -5.22 8.25
N ARG A 132 3.31 -3.95 8.55
CA ARG A 132 2.35 -2.83 8.47
C ARG A 132 1.80 -2.63 7.06
N ALA A 133 2.63 -2.77 6.02
CA ALA A 133 2.18 -2.69 4.63
C ALA A 133 1.26 -3.87 4.28
N GLN A 134 1.53 -5.06 4.78
CA GLN A 134 0.68 -6.24 4.60
C GLN A 134 -0.65 -6.09 5.34
N GLU A 135 -0.64 -5.57 6.56
CA GLU A 135 -1.84 -5.27 7.35
C GLU A 135 -2.75 -4.27 6.63
N ARG A 136 -2.18 -3.23 6.02
CA ARG A 136 -2.92 -2.16 5.32
C ARG A 136 -3.17 -2.44 3.83
N ARG A 137 -2.71 -3.55 3.32
CA ARG A 137 -2.85 -3.90 1.91
C ARG A 137 -4.32 -4.07 1.54
N VAL A 138 -4.75 -3.40 0.47
CA VAL A 138 -6.05 -3.68 -0.16
C VAL A 138 -5.96 -5.03 -0.86
N VAL A 139 -6.78 -5.98 -0.44
CA VAL A 139 -6.77 -7.35 -0.94
C VAL A 139 -7.72 -7.55 -2.11
N PRO A 140 -7.50 -8.56 -2.98
CA PRO A 140 -8.35 -8.85 -4.14
C PRO A 140 -9.83 -8.98 -3.79
N GLU A 141 -10.16 -9.56 -2.65
CA GLU A 141 -11.52 -9.73 -2.13
C GLU A 141 -12.21 -8.39 -1.91
N THR A 142 -11.52 -7.45 -1.24
CA THR A 142 -12.06 -6.10 -1.00
C THR A 142 -12.26 -5.35 -2.31
N ILE A 143 -11.33 -5.47 -3.25
CA ILE A 143 -11.44 -4.85 -4.58
C ILE A 143 -12.64 -5.44 -5.33
N GLY A 144 -12.78 -6.76 -5.33
CA GLY A 144 -13.88 -7.48 -5.98
C GLY A 144 -15.25 -7.09 -5.42
N ARG A 145 -15.36 -7.06 -4.09
CA ARG A 145 -16.59 -6.64 -3.38
C ARG A 145 -16.95 -5.20 -3.75
N PHE A 146 -15.99 -4.27 -3.69
CA PHE A 146 -16.22 -2.89 -4.10
C PHE A 146 -16.72 -2.78 -5.54
N LEU A 147 -16.10 -3.49 -6.48
CA LEU A 147 -16.51 -3.45 -7.89
C LEU A 147 -17.93 -3.95 -8.08
N HIS A 148 -18.32 -5.05 -7.42
CA HIS A 148 -19.66 -5.60 -7.50
C HIS A 148 -20.72 -4.69 -6.88
N GLU A 149 -20.45 -4.13 -5.71
CA GLU A 149 -21.37 -3.20 -5.04
C GLU A 149 -21.51 -1.90 -5.82
N ALA A 150 -20.39 -1.33 -6.28
CA ALA A 150 -20.40 -0.11 -7.08
C ALA A 150 -21.08 -0.28 -8.44
N ALA A 151 -21.00 -1.46 -9.05
CA ALA A 151 -21.70 -1.77 -10.29
C ALA A 151 -23.22 -1.71 -10.13
N GLY A 152 -23.76 -1.95 -8.93
CA GLY A 152 -25.19 -1.82 -8.64
C GLY A 152 -25.73 -0.39 -8.82
N TYR A 153 -24.87 0.62 -8.77
CA TYR A 153 -25.24 2.03 -9.03
C TYR A 153 -25.11 2.45 -10.50
N ILE A 154 -24.72 1.51 -11.37
CA ILE A 154 -24.54 1.72 -12.80
C ILE A 154 -25.45 0.72 -13.52
N PRO A 155 -26.15 1.06 -14.61
CA PRO A 155 -26.88 0.07 -15.42
C PRO A 155 -25.89 -0.82 -16.19
N TRP A 156 -25.17 -1.66 -15.49
CA TRP A 156 -24.06 -2.47 -15.98
C TRP A 156 -23.93 -3.76 -15.18
N LYS A 157 -23.56 -4.84 -15.86
CA LYS A 157 -23.39 -6.15 -15.23
C LYS A 157 -21.90 -6.50 -15.15
N LEU A 158 -21.51 -6.99 -13.99
CA LEU A 158 -20.26 -7.71 -13.74
C LEU A 158 -20.63 -9.15 -13.40
N GLU A 159 -20.38 -10.08 -14.33
CA GLU A 159 -20.67 -11.48 -14.10
C GLU A 159 -19.46 -12.18 -13.47
N VAL A 160 -19.67 -12.85 -12.33
CA VAL A 160 -18.63 -13.66 -11.69
C VAL A 160 -18.33 -14.87 -12.56
N VAL A 161 -17.05 -15.09 -12.87
CA VAL A 161 -16.63 -16.27 -13.64
C VAL A 161 -16.58 -17.48 -12.71
N LYS A 162 -17.48 -18.43 -12.91
CA LYS A 162 -17.49 -19.68 -12.15
C LYS A 162 -16.16 -20.42 -12.40
N ASN A 163 -15.60 -21.04 -11.35
CA ASN A 163 -14.37 -21.83 -11.37
C ASN A 163 -13.03 -21.06 -11.46
N ILE A 164 -13.03 -19.74 -11.48
CA ILE A 164 -11.81 -18.94 -11.38
C ILE A 164 -12.00 -17.94 -10.24
N PRO A 165 -11.28 -18.07 -9.12
CA PRO A 165 -11.43 -17.17 -7.99
C PRO A 165 -11.05 -15.73 -8.39
N HIS A 166 -11.74 -14.75 -7.82
CA HIS A 166 -11.52 -13.32 -8.07
C HIS A 166 -11.70 -12.86 -9.52
N ALA A 167 -12.25 -13.71 -10.39
CA ALA A 167 -12.46 -13.39 -11.80
C ALA A 167 -13.90 -12.96 -12.09
N PHE A 168 -14.01 -11.99 -12.98
CA PHE A 168 -15.29 -11.47 -13.45
C PHE A 168 -15.24 -11.10 -14.94
N GLU A 169 -16.38 -11.12 -15.58
CA GLU A 169 -16.55 -10.70 -16.97
C GLU A 169 -17.42 -9.44 -17.00
N PRO A 170 -16.86 -8.27 -17.37
CA PRO A 170 -17.62 -7.06 -17.48
C PRO A 170 -18.36 -7.01 -18.81
N ASP A 171 -19.58 -6.51 -18.79
CA ASP A 171 -20.31 -6.18 -20.00
C ASP A 171 -19.66 -4.98 -20.73
N ARG A 172 -20.24 -4.54 -21.85
CA ARG A 172 -19.74 -3.39 -22.60
C ARG A 172 -19.68 -2.13 -21.72
N THR A 173 -18.54 -1.43 -21.73
CA THR A 173 -18.31 -0.24 -20.91
C THR A 173 -19.37 0.84 -21.17
N PRO A 174 -20.17 1.22 -20.16
CA PRO A 174 -21.25 2.18 -20.33
C PRO A 174 -20.75 3.60 -20.54
N ALA A 175 -21.52 4.41 -21.26
CA ALA A 175 -21.23 5.82 -21.52
C ALA A 175 -21.09 6.63 -20.21
N ALA A 176 -21.79 6.23 -19.15
CA ALA A 176 -21.70 6.86 -17.83
C ALA A 176 -20.30 6.83 -17.23
N LEU A 177 -19.50 5.79 -17.51
CA LEU A 177 -18.11 5.70 -17.07
C LEU A 177 -17.16 6.49 -17.98
N ARG A 178 -17.40 6.52 -19.28
CA ARG A 178 -16.54 7.20 -20.26
C ARG A 178 -16.45 8.71 -20.06
N ARG A 179 -17.43 9.32 -19.40
CA ARG A 179 -17.39 10.76 -19.12
C ARG A 179 -16.19 11.18 -18.29
N TYR A 180 -15.67 10.27 -17.44
CA TYR A 180 -14.52 10.55 -16.57
C TYR A 180 -13.21 10.70 -17.34
N GLU A 181 -13.09 10.11 -18.54
CA GLU A 181 -11.94 10.31 -19.45
C GLU A 181 -11.75 11.77 -19.86
N ARG A 182 -12.80 12.59 -19.77
CA ARG A 182 -12.79 14.01 -20.16
C ARG A 182 -12.49 14.95 -19.00
N GLU A 183 -12.34 14.42 -17.80
CA GLU A 183 -11.99 15.23 -16.64
C GLU A 183 -10.52 15.66 -16.73
N PRO A 184 -10.18 16.92 -16.36
CA PRO A 184 -8.82 17.45 -16.54
C PRO A 184 -7.75 16.69 -15.74
N ASP A 185 -8.14 16.01 -14.66
CA ASP A 185 -7.28 15.22 -13.78
C ASP A 185 -7.21 13.73 -14.16
N TRP A 186 -7.83 13.34 -15.31
CA TRP A 186 -7.70 11.99 -15.84
C TRP A 186 -6.35 11.81 -16.53
N GLN A 187 -5.43 11.10 -15.86
CA GLN A 187 -4.09 10.83 -16.39
C GLN A 187 -3.90 9.37 -16.85
N LEU A 188 -4.99 8.60 -16.89
CA LEU A 188 -4.97 7.19 -17.24
C LEU A 188 -5.29 6.97 -18.72
N PRO A 189 -4.96 5.81 -19.29
CA PRO A 189 -5.41 5.42 -20.63
C PRO A 189 -6.93 5.49 -20.78
N ALA A 190 -7.39 5.65 -22.01
CA ALA A 190 -8.81 5.62 -22.33
C ALA A 190 -9.43 4.25 -22.00
N LEU A 191 -10.70 4.25 -21.59
CA LEU A 191 -11.45 3.04 -21.30
C LEU A 191 -11.67 2.21 -22.56
N ALA A 192 -11.42 0.90 -22.49
CA ALA A 192 -11.77 -0.01 -23.57
C ALA A 192 -13.30 -0.07 -23.78
N ASN A 193 -13.74 -0.31 -25.01
CA ASN A 193 -15.16 -0.49 -25.32
C ASN A 193 -15.76 -1.72 -24.63
N LYS A 194 -14.98 -2.77 -24.53
CA LYS A 194 -15.25 -4.01 -23.81
C LYS A 194 -13.91 -4.50 -23.28
N TYR A 195 -13.88 -4.84 -22.03
CA TYR A 195 -12.74 -5.53 -21.42
C TYR A 195 -12.89 -7.04 -21.61
N PRO A 196 -11.79 -7.78 -21.72
CA PRO A 196 -11.83 -9.24 -21.64
C PRO A 196 -12.24 -9.66 -20.23
N ARG A 197 -12.20 -10.96 -19.96
CA ARG A 197 -12.32 -11.44 -18.58
C ARG A 197 -11.23 -10.82 -17.71
N CYS A 198 -11.64 -10.36 -16.54
CA CYS A 198 -10.78 -9.63 -15.61
C CYS A 198 -10.60 -10.42 -14.31
N SER A 199 -9.55 -10.12 -13.57
CA SER A 199 -9.34 -10.60 -12.20
C SER A 199 -8.86 -9.47 -11.30
N THR A 200 -9.31 -9.46 -10.05
CA THR A 200 -8.77 -8.54 -9.02
C THR A 200 -7.49 -9.09 -8.38
N ASP A 201 -7.22 -10.38 -8.52
CA ASP A 201 -5.99 -11.04 -8.08
C ASP A 201 -4.99 -11.16 -9.22
N ARG A 202 -3.75 -10.73 -8.96
CA ARG A 202 -2.69 -10.73 -9.96
C ARG A 202 -2.26 -12.12 -10.38
N ASP A 203 -2.09 -13.02 -9.40
CA ASP A 203 -1.61 -14.38 -9.68
C ASP A 203 -2.64 -15.15 -10.50
N THR A 204 -3.92 -14.95 -10.21
CA THR A 204 -5.05 -15.51 -10.98
C THR A 204 -5.10 -14.91 -12.40
N ALA A 205 -4.87 -13.60 -12.53
CA ALA A 205 -4.83 -12.94 -13.84
C ALA A 205 -3.69 -13.47 -14.70
N ASP A 206 -2.47 -13.56 -14.15
CA ASP A 206 -1.28 -14.06 -14.85
C ASP A 206 -1.44 -15.54 -15.26
N LYS A 207 -1.98 -16.39 -14.38
CA LYS A 207 -2.18 -17.83 -14.65
C LYS A 207 -3.22 -18.10 -15.74
N ASN A 208 -4.25 -17.28 -15.82
CA ASN A 208 -5.40 -17.49 -16.73
C ASN A 208 -5.41 -16.50 -17.90
N SER A 209 -4.38 -15.68 -18.07
CA SER A 209 -4.28 -14.63 -19.11
C SER A 209 -5.48 -13.67 -19.07
N LEU A 210 -5.87 -13.23 -17.86
CA LEU A 210 -6.94 -12.29 -17.63
C LEU A 210 -6.39 -10.86 -17.47
N GLU A 211 -7.25 -9.86 -17.68
CA GLU A 211 -6.93 -8.47 -17.38
C GLU A 211 -6.90 -8.25 -15.86
N TRP A 212 -5.79 -7.74 -15.34
CA TRP A 212 -5.68 -7.46 -13.90
C TRP A 212 -6.23 -6.09 -13.55
N VAL A 213 -7.35 -6.06 -12.81
CA VAL A 213 -8.05 -4.84 -12.40
C VAL A 213 -7.81 -4.56 -10.92
N THR A 214 -7.14 -3.44 -10.64
CA THR A 214 -6.73 -2.99 -9.30
C THR A 214 -6.84 -1.46 -9.22
N PRO A 215 -6.74 -0.82 -8.03
CA PRO A 215 -6.59 0.63 -7.93
C PRO A 215 -5.49 1.15 -8.86
N GLY A 216 -5.82 2.19 -9.65
CA GLY A 216 -4.97 2.69 -10.73
C GLY A 216 -5.27 2.12 -12.12
N HIS A 217 -6.07 1.06 -12.24
CA HIS A 217 -6.55 0.59 -13.53
C HIS A 217 -7.68 1.51 -14.03
N PRO A 218 -7.73 1.88 -15.33
CA PRO A 218 -8.75 2.81 -15.86
C PRO A 218 -10.19 2.44 -15.50
N LEU A 219 -10.53 1.15 -15.64
CA LEU A 219 -11.85 0.64 -15.30
C LEU A 219 -12.18 0.82 -13.82
N PHE A 220 -11.26 0.46 -12.92
CA PHE A 220 -11.43 0.64 -11.48
C PHE A 220 -11.65 2.11 -11.13
N GLU A 221 -10.81 2.99 -11.65
CA GLU A 221 -10.86 4.43 -11.35
C GLU A 221 -12.14 5.10 -11.86
N ALA A 222 -12.64 4.69 -13.02
CA ALA A 222 -13.90 5.21 -13.55
C ALA A 222 -15.09 4.78 -12.67
N ILE A 223 -15.12 3.51 -12.23
CA ILE A 223 -16.14 2.99 -11.31
C ILE A 223 -16.05 3.70 -9.97
N ARG A 224 -14.85 3.85 -9.40
CA ARG A 224 -14.61 4.54 -8.14
C ARG A 224 -15.09 5.99 -8.17
N ARG A 225 -14.75 6.75 -9.22
CA ARG A 225 -15.21 8.13 -9.41
C ARG A 225 -16.73 8.20 -9.54
N HIS A 226 -17.31 7.24 -10.25
CA HIS A 226 -18.77 7.18 -10.40
C HIS A 226 -19.46 6.92 -9.06
N ALA A 227 -19.03 5.89 -8.33
CA ALA A 227 -19.57 5.56 -7.01
C ALA A 227 -19.41 6.75 -6.04
N HIS A 228 -18.25 7.39 -6.00
CA HIS A 228 -18.00 8.56 -5.16
C HIS A 228 -18.94 9.72 -5.51
N LYS A 229 -19.18 9.99 -6.78
CA LYS A 229 -20.10 11.05 -7.21
C LYS A 229 -21.54 10.76 -6.82
N GLN A 230 -22.00 9.51 -6.98
CA GLN A 230 -23.35 9.12 -6.60
C GLN A 230 -23.55 9.11 -5.08
N ALA A 231 -22.55 8.63 -4.34
CA ALA A 231 -22.59 8.60 -2.89
C ALA A 231 -22.43 10.00 -2.24
N GLY A 232 -21.71 10.92 -2.89
CA GLY A 232 -21.37 12.23 -2.33
C GLY A 232 -22.57 13.05 -1.88
N GLU A 233 -23.67 13.02 -2.63
CA GLU A 233 -24.91 13.69 -2.25
C GLU A 233 -25.61 13.02 -1.05
N ALA A 234 -25.46 11.72 -0.91
CA ALA A 234 -26.03 10.96 0.20
C ALA A 234 -25.23 11.12 1.49
N PHE A 235 -23.90 11.23 1.41
CA PHE A 235 -23.05 11.40 2.59
C PHE A 235 -23.40 12.64 3.41
N GLY A 236 -23.74 13.75 2.77
CA GLY A 236 -24.15 14.97 3.45
C GLY A 236 -25.44 14.85 4.27
N LYS A 237 -26.28 13.84 4.00
CA LYS A 237 -27.53 13.58 4.72
C LYS A 237 -27.35 12.78 6.01
N GLY A 238 -26.20 12.12 6.17
CA GLY A 238 -25.96 11.18 7.27
C GLY A 238 -26.70 9.85 7.11
N ALA A 239 -26.55 8.99 8.13
CA ALA A 239 -27.21 7.68 8.15
C ALA A 239 -27.54 7.30 9.61
N CYS A 240 -28.44 6.32 9.78
CA CYS A 240 -28.80 5.76 11.07
C CYS A 240 -28.59 4.23 11.06
N PHE A 241 -27.96 3.71 12.12
CA PHE A 241 -27.65 2.31 12.27
C PHE A 241 -28.07 1.78 13.64
N TYR A 242 -28.30 0.48 13.72
CA TYR A 242 -28.41 -0.26 14.97
C TYR A 242 -27.10 -0.95 15.31
N SER A 243 -26.81 -1.00 16.62
CA SER A 243 -25.68 -1.77 17.16
C SER A 243 -26.13 -2.64 18.34
N LEU A 244 -25.66 -3.88 18.37
CA LEU A 244 -25.86 -4.77 19.52
C LEU A 244 -25.00 -4.36 20.73
N TRP A 245 -23.85 -3.76 20.47
CA TRP A 245 -22.84 -3.43 21.46
C TRP A 245 -23.09 -2.09 22.17
N HIS A 246 -23.88 -1.22 21.55
CA HIS A 246 -24.23 0.06 22.13
C HIS A 246 -25.41 -0.09 23.09
N ALA A 247 -25.21 0.28 24.37
CA ALA A 247 -26.29 0.39 25.34
C ALA A 247 -27.06 1.69 25.20
N GLU A 248 -26.38 2.73 24.72
CA GLU A 248 -26.86 4.09 24.58
C GLU A 248 -26.62 4.60 23.16
N PRO A 249 -27.40 5.59 22.68
CA PRO A 249 -27.15 6.22 21.40
C PRO A 249 -25.77 6.88 21.34
N SER A 250 -25.11 6.80 20.18
CA SER A 250 -23.86 7.51 19.91
C SER A 250 -23.89 8.18 18.54
N ARG A 251 -23.09 9.26 18.37
CA ARG A 251 -22.81 9.88 17.09
C ARG A 251 -21.41 9.51 16.65
N ILE A 252 -21.26 9.16 15.39
CA ILE A 252 -19.95 8.92 14.79
C ILE A 252 -19.75 9.89 13.65
N ASP A 253 -18.72 10.71 13.76
CA ASP A 253 -18.34 11.72 12.76
C ASP A 253 -17.13 11.24 11.97
N PHE A 254 -17.18 11.45 10.65
CA PHE A 254 -16.11 11.10 9.71
C PHE A 254 -15.41 12.36 9.22
N TYR A 255 -14.12 12.46 9.45
CA TYR A 255 -13.30 13.60 9.08
C TYR A 255 -12.18 13.18 8.12
N ARG A 256 -11.99 14.00 7.09
CA ARG A 256 -10.84 13.90 6.19
C ARG A 256 -9.83 14.97 6.57
N ALA A 257 -8.59 14.55 6.83
CA ALA A 257 -7.47 15.45 7.06
C ALA A 257 -6.39 15.25 6.02
N ARG A 258 -5.82 16.36 5.55
CA ARG A 258 -4.74 16.39 4.57
C ARG A 258 -3.57 17.16 5.13
N ALA A 259 -2.38 16.57 5.06
CA ALA A 259 -1.12 17.25 5.28
C ALA A 259 -0.56 17.72 3.93
N VAL A 260 -0.30 19.00 3.82
CA VAL A 260 0.24 19.62 2.59
C VAL A 260 1.63 20.17 2.85
N ASP A 261 2.51 20.09 1.84
CA ASP A 261 3.83 20.71 1.89
C ASP A 261 3.76 22.22 1.58
N GLY A 262 4.88 22.93 1.77
CA GLY A 262 4.97 24.37 1.51
C GLY A 262 4.78 24.74 0.03
N LEU A 263 4.73 23.77 -0.88
CA LEU A 263 4.36 23.94 -2.28
C LEU A 263 2.86 23.72 -2.53
N GLY A 264 2.08 23.44 -1.48
CA GLY A 264 0.64 23.17 -1.57
C GLY A 264 0.29 21.77 -2.08
N ARG A 265 1.23 20.83 -2.14
CA ARG A 265 0.98 19.46 -2.57
C ARG A 265 0.54 18.62 -1.41
N VAL A 266 -0.52 17.81 -1.61
CA VAL A 266 -0.96 16.84 -0.61
C VAL A 266 0.10 15.74 -0.48
N VAL A 267 0.66 15.60 0.71
CA VAL A 267 1.68 14.59 1.04
C VAL A 267 1.03 13.38 1.70
N HIS A 268 0.10 13.63 2.64
CA HIS A 268 -0.65 12.58 3.32
C HIS A 268 -2.13 12.95 3.42
N GLU A 269 -3.00 11.95 3.27
CA GLU A 269 -4.43 12.08 3.52
C GLU A 269 -4.86 10.93 4.42
N ARG A 270 -5.66 11.23 5.46
CA ARG A 270 -6.17 10.23 6.42
C ARG A 270 -7.62 10.51 6.76
N LEU A 271 -8.38 9.43 6.89
CA LEU A 271 -9.75 9.44 7.40
C LEU A 271 -9.69 9.21 8.91
N PHE A 272 -10.36 10.08 9.66
CA PHE A 272 -10.54 9.95 11.10
C PHE A 272 -12.01 9.74 11.41
N VAL A 273 -12.28 8.79 12.29
CA VAL A 273 -13.62 8.44 12.73
C VAL A 273 -13.68 8.67 14.22
N VAL A 274 -14.62 9.51 14.65
CA VAL A 274 -14.75 9.93 16.05
C VAL A 274 -16.12 9.54 16.55
N GLU A 275 -16.17 8.70 17.58
CA GLU A 275 -17.39 8.40 18.31
C GLU A 275 -17.57 9.39 19.47
N ILE A 276 -18.79 9.86 19.63
CA ILE A 276 -19.20 10.81 20.65
C ILE A 276 -20.43 10.25 21.34
N LYS A 277 -20.34 10.05 22.66
CA LYS A 277 -21.44 9.65 23.56
C LYS A 277 -21.73 10.75 24.54
N GLU A 278 -22.89 10.71 25.19
CA GLU A 278 -23.37 11.78 26.06
C GLU A 278 -22.42 12.11 27.23
N ASN A 279 -21.93 11.08 27.92
CA ASN A 279 -21.16 11.25 29.15
C ASN A 279 -19.71 10.77 29.04
N ASP A 280 -19.25 10.40 27.84
CA ASP A 280 -17.92 9.88 27.61
C ASP A 280 -17.05 10.88 26.85
N LEU A 281 -15.75 10.80 27.03
CA LEU A 281 -14.81 11.50 26.16
C LEU A 281 -14.90 10.94 24.73
N PRO A 282 -14.75 11.79 23.70
CA PRO A 282 -14.68 11.32 22.33
C PRO A 282 -13.56 10.28 22.16
N ARG A 283 -13.79 9.27 21.33
CA ARG A 283 -12.78 8.25 21.02
C ARG A 283 -12.60 8.06 19.53
N LEU A 284 -11.37 7.69 19.14
CA LEU A 284 -11.08 7.33 17.76
C LEU A 284 -11.52 5.90 17.50
N LEU A 285 -12.14 5.71 16.32
CA LEU A 285 -12.47 4.41 15.77
C LEU A 285 -11.83 4.24 14.41
N GLU A 286 -11.65 3.01 13.96
CA GLU A 286 -11.29 2.72 12.58
C GLU A 286 -12.53 2.79 11.66
N PRO A 287 -12.37 3.20 10.38
CA PRO A 287 -13.49 3.28 9.44
C PRO A 287 -14.25 1.98 9.24
N SER A 288 -13.61 0.84 9.49
CA SER A 288 -14.19 -0.50 9.41
C SER A 288 -15.32 -0.76 10.43
N VAL A 289 -15.43 0.07 11.47
CA VAL A 289 -16.49 -0.04 12.50
C VAL A 289 -17.90 -0.05 11.91
N LEU A 290 -18.12 0.65 10.78
CA LEU A 290 -19.41 0.63 10.06
C LEU A 290 -19.85 -0.79 9.66
N GLY A 291 -18.91 -1.70 9.46
CA GLY A 291 -19.19 -3.11 9.16
C GLY A 291 -19.86 -3.87 10.31
N ASN A 292 -19.82 -3.36 11.54
CA ASN A 292 -20.46 -3.95 12.72
C ASN A 292 -21.88 -3.45 12.96
N PHE A 293 -22.35 -2.49 12.17
CA PHE A 293 -23.64 -1.86 12.37
C PHE A 293 -24.65 -2.34 11.34
N THR A 294 -25.91 -2.49 11.76
CA THR A 294 -27.02 -2.86 10.90
C THR A 294 -27.76 -1.60 10.46
N PRO A 295 -27.91 -1.33 9.16
CA PRO A 295 -28.69 -0.16 8.71
C PRO A 295 -30.12 -0.22 9.24
N VAL A 296 -30.61 0.90 9.77
CA VAL A 296 -32.04 1.07 10.06
C VAL A 296 -32.74 1.13 8.71
N GLY A 297 -33.48 0.07 8.33
CA GLY A 297 -34.03 -0.10 6.99
C GLY A 297 -34.81 1.13 6.49
N GLN A 298 -34.92 1.27 5.18
CA GLN A 298 -35.56 2.40 4.48
C GLN A 298 -37.09 2.47 4.65
N ALA A 299 -37.71 1.56 5.39
CA ALA A 299 -39.13 1.63 5.68
C ALA A 299 -39.41 2.93 6.45
N LYS A 300 -40.23 3.80 5.86
CA LYS A 300 -40.61 5.10 6.39
C LYS A 300 -41.07 5.04 7.85
N ASP A 301 -41.85 4.01 8.17
CA ASP A 301 -42.39 3.76 9.51
C ASP A 301 -41.28 3.47 10.55
N ARG A 302 -40.19 2.80 10.15
CA ARG A 302 -39.03 2.54 11.04
C ARG A 302 -38.21 3.79 11.27
N LEU A 303 -38.01 4.62 10.25
CA LEU A 303 -37.33 5.91 10.39
C LEU A 303 -38.14 6.86 11.24
N GLU A 304 -39.47 6.95 11.08
CA GLU A 304 -40.37 7.77 11.90
C GLU A 304 -40.37 7.31 13.36
N ALA A 305 -40.39 6.00 13.62
CA ALA A 305 -40.26 5.45 14.99
C ALA A 305 -38.90 5.79 15.61
N CYS A 306 -37.81 5.72 14.85
CA CYS A 306 -36.49 6.16 15.27
C CYS A 306 -36.47 7.66 15.62
N PHE A 307 -36.96 8.51 14.73
CA PHE A 307 -37.02 9.96 14.95
C PHE A 307 -37.96 10.36 16.10
N THR A 308 -39.05 9.64 16.26
CA THR A 308 -39.99 9.89 17.38
C THR A 308 -39.36 9.50 18.72
N SER A 309 -38.62 8.41 18.79
CA SER A 309 -37.85 8.04 19.99
C SER A 309 -36.73 9.05 20.30
N LEU A 310 -36.12 9.64 19.28
CA LEU A 310 -35.09 10.66 19.39
C LEU A 310 -35.64 12.02 19.84
N SER A 311 -36.86 12.40 19.37
CA SER A 311 -37.53 13.64 19.78
C SER A 311 -38.06 13.61 21.22
N ALA A 312 -38.15 12.45 21.85
CA ALA A 312 -38.55 12.23 23.23
C ALA A 312 -37.44 12.47 24.28
N GLY A 313 -36.40 13.20 23.95
CA GLY A 313 -35.31 13.57 24.88
C GLY A 313 -34.19 12.55 24.98
N VAL A 314 -34.15 11.55 24.07
CA VAL A 314 -33.10 10.53 24.00
C VAL A 314 -31.95 10.93 23.04
N LEU A 315 -32.03 12.10 22.39
CA LEU A 315 -30.85 12.65 21.72
C LEU A 315 -29.83 12.98 22.80
N PRO A 316 -28.69 12.30 22.84
CA PRO A 316 -27.65 12.67 23.78
C PRO A 316 -27.33 14.15 23.58
N ALA A 317 -27.13 14.87 24.69
CA ALA A 317 -26.47 16.17 24.67
C ALA A 317 -25.04 15.93 24.19
N VAL A 318 -24.94 15.53 22.93
CA VAL A 318 -23.66 15.14 22.29
C VAL A 318 -22.79 16.36 22.36
N ALA A 319 -21.55 16.20 22.79
CA ALA A 319 -20.55 17.26 22.86
C ALA A 319 -20.68 18.23 21.69
N SER A 320 -20.62 19.51 21.95
CA SER A 320 -20.76 20.52 20.91
C SER A 320 -19.76 20.22 19.76
N ALA A 321 -20.12 20.57 18.55
CA ALA A 321 -19.24 20.35 17.41
C ALA A 321 -17.85 20.98 17.62
N SER A 322 -17.76 22.07 18.39
CA SER A 322 -16.53 22.74 18.78
C SER A 322 -15.66 21.89 19.72
N GLU A 323 -16.26 21.24 20.72
CA GLU A 323 -15.55 20.39 21.67
C GLU A 323 -15.01 19.13 21.00
N ALA A 324 -15.81 18.48 20.16
CA ALA A 324 -15.38 17.34 19.37
C ALA A 324 -14.24 17.70 18.39
N ALA A 325 -14.31 18.86 17.75
CA ALA A 325 -13.26 19.34 16.86
C ALA A 325 -11.97 19.69 17.61
N ALA A 326 -12.07 20.31 18.80
CA ALA A 326 -10.92 20.61 19.64
C ALA A 326 -10.23 19.32 20.12
N TRP A 327 -11.01 18.35 20.57
CA TRP A 327 -10.50 17.04 20.97
C TRP A 327 -9.81 16.33 19.80
N LEU A 328 -10.43 16.28 18.62
CA LEU A 328 -9.86 15.68 17.42
C LEU A 328 -8.53 16.32 17.06
N HIS A 329 -8.43 17.64 17.16
CA HIS A 329 -7.21 18.37 16.85
C HIS A 329 -6.03 17.91 17.72
N ILE A 330 -6.24 17.81 19.02
CA ILE A 330 -5.20 17.46 19.99
C ILE A 330 -4.90 15.96 19.95
N SER A 331 -5.94 15.13 19.95
CA SER A 331 -5.81 13.69 20.16
C SER A 331 -5.43 12.91 18.89
N ALA A 332 -5.71 13.48 17.70
CA ALA A 332 -5.51 12.76 16.43
C ALA A 332 -4.74 13.55 15.38
N LEU A 333 -5.09 14.82 15.15
CA LEU A 333 -4.53 15.58 14.03
C LEU A 333 -3.10 16.03 14.29
N GLN A 334 -2.78 16.46 15.53
CA GLN A 334 -1.39 16.80 15.88
C GLN A 334 -0.44 15.59 15.80
N PRO A 335 -0.77 14.42 16.38
CA PRO A 335 0.06 13.22 16.20
C PRO A 335 0.21 12.81 14.72
N PHE A 336 -0.87 12.88 13.94
CA PHE A 336 -0.83 12.59 12.51
C PHE A 336 0.12 13.53 11.75
N LEU A 337 0.05 14.84 12.03
CA LEU A 337 0.91 15.83 11.39
C LEU A 337 2.38 15.60 11.76
N GLU A 338 2.64 15.25 13.02
CA GLU A 338 4.00 14.99 13.50
C GLU A 338 4.59 13.71 12.87
N GLU A 339 3.80 12.63 12.80
CA GLU A 339 4.17 11.41 12.07
C GLU A 339 4.53 11.72 10.61
N ALA A 340 3.66 12.47 9.92
CA ALA A 340 3.88 12.88 8.53
C ALA A 340 5.12 13.76 8.37
N ARG A 341 5.40 14.66 9.32
CA ARG A 341 6.60 15.52 9.32
C ARG A 341 7.88 14.70 9.45
N GLN A 342 7.93 13.76 10.36
CA GLN A 342 9.10 12.90 10.57
C GLN A 342 9.40 12.06 9.32
N GLU A 343 8.39 11.46 8.72
CA GLU A 343 8.54 10.71 7.47
C GLU A 343 9.03 11.62 6.34
N ARG A 344 8.39 12.79 6.18
CA ARG A 344 8.76 13.74 5.12
C ARG A 344 10.17 14.32 5.30
N GLN A 345 10.56 14.65 6.52
CA GLN A 345 11.91 15.13 6.81
C GLN A 345 12.96 14.08 6.43
N THR A 346 12.72 12.82 6.75
CA THR A 346 13.61 11.70 6.41
C THR A 346 13.71 11.52 4.89
N GLU A 347 12.60 11.60 4.19
CA GLU A 347 12.56 11.50 2.73
C GLU A 347 13.30 12.68 2.07
N VAL A 348 12.92 13.91 2.44
CA VAL A 348 13.53 15.13 1.85
C VAL A 348 15.03 15.18 2.15
N LYS A 349 15.47 14.80 3.35
CA LYS A 349 16.92 14.74 3.69
C LYS A 349 17.66 13.79 2.74
N ARG A 350 17.07 12.63 2.42
CA ARG A 350 17.66 11.67 1.48
C ARG A 350 17.72 12.23 0.06
N VAL A 351 16.59 12.81 -0.41
CA VAL A 351 16.53 13.42 -1.74
C VAL A 351 17.50 14.60 -1.85
N ALA A 352 17.61 15.44 -0.80
CA ALA A 352 18.54 16.57 -0.77
C ALA A 352 20.00 16.12 -0.91
N ALA A 353 20.40 15.06 -0.21
CA ALA A 353 21.75 14.51 -0.32
C ALA A 353 22.07 14.03 -1.75
N HIS A 354 21.15 13.33 -2.40
CA HIS A 354 21.34 12.89 -3.79
C HIS A 354 21.35 14.06 -4.79
N VAL A 355 20.47 15.03 -4.63
CA VAL A 355 20.41 16.22 -5.50
C VAL A 355 21.70 17.04 -5.36
N GLU A 356 22.20 17.21 -4.13
CA GLU A 356 23.43 17.95 -3.88
C GLU A 356 24.64 17.25 -4.52
N LEU A 357 24.77 15.94 -4.32
CA LEU A 357 25.85 15.15 -4.93
C LEU A 357 25.83 15.26 -6.45
N SER A 358 24.67 15.04 -7.07
CA SER A 358 24.53 15.06 -8.53
C SER A 358 24.80 16.46 -9.13
N LEU A 359 24.32 17.51 -8.47
CA LEU A 359 24.52 18.87 -8.97
C LEU A 359 25.96 19.35 -8.75
N THR A 360 26.62 18.95 -7.66
CA THR A 360 28.04 19.23 -7.43
C THR A 360 28.90 18.58 -8.51
N GLU A 361 28.63 17.33 -8.85
CA GLU A 361 29.35 16.62 -9.94
C GLU A 361 29.12 17.27 -11.30
N LEU A 362 27.87 17.67 -11.62
CA LEU A 362 27.56 18.35 -12.86
C LEU A 362 28.22 19.73 -12.96
N LEU A 363 28.30 20.47 -11.85
CA LEU A 363 29.00 21.76 -11.77
C LEU A 363 30.50 21.58 -11.99
N GLN A 364 31.11 20.59 -11.34
CA GLN A 364 32.52 20.29 -11.51
C GLN A 364 32.87 19.92 -12.96
N ARG A 365 32.03 19.14 -13.63
CA ARG A 365 32.19 18.85 -15.07
C ARG A 365 32.06 20.10 -15.94
N ALA A 366 31.13 21.00 -15.58
CA ALA A 366 30.96 22.27 -16.31
C ALA A 366 32.16 23.19 -16.10
N ASP A 367 32.75 23.22 -14.91
CA ASP A 367 34.00 23.95 -14.62
C ASP A 367 35.18 23.40 -15.44
N ASP A 368 35.30 22.07 -15.55
CA ASP A 368 36.32 21.43 -16.40
C ASP A 368 36.10 21.76 -17.88
N GLU A 369 34.87 21.84 -18.35
CA GLU A 369 34.54 22.26 -19.72
C GLU A 369 34.92 23.72 -19.99
N ILE A 370 34.65 24.60 -19.03
CA ILE A 370 35.07 26.03 -19.08
C ILE A 370 36.60 26.13 -19.13
N GLY A 371 37.32 25.40 -18.26
CA GLY A 371 38.77 25.38 -18.25
C GLY A 371 39.38 24.99 -19.60
N ARG A 372 38.89 23.88 -20.18
CA ARG A 372 39.34 23.41 -21.50
C ARG A 372 39.00 24.41 -22.63
N ALA A 373 37.79 24.98 -22.62
CA ALA A 373 37.39 25.93 -23.62
C ALA A 373 38.16 27.25 -23.54
N SER A 374 38.55 27.67 -22.30
CA SER A 374 39.42 28.83 -22.06
C SER A 374 40.82 28.58 -22.59
N GLU A 375 41.43 27.42 -22.30
CA GLU A 375 42.72 27.05 -22.87
C GLU A 375 42.73 26.99 -24.38
N ASP A 376 41.68 26.45 -25.00
CA ASP A 376 41.51 26.42 -26.47
C ASP A 376 41.41 27.81 -27.06
N LYS A 377 40.75 28.76 -26.37
CA LYS A 377 40.68 30.17 -26.74
C LYS A 377 42.06 30.82 -26.71
N ASP A 378 42.83 30.62 -25.63
CA ASP A 378 44.16 31.15 -25.50
C ASP A 378 45.13 30.58 -26.55
N LYS A 379 44.90 29.38 -27.04
CA LYS A 379 45.62 28.74 -28.13
C LYS A 379 45.14 29.15 -29.52
N GLY A 380 44.11 30.01 -29.60
CA GLY A 380 43.56 30.51 -30.87
C GLY A 380 42.78 29.44 -31.68
N VAL A 381 42.22 28.41 -31.06
CA VAL A 381 41.48 27.34 -31.72
C VAL A 381 40.17 27.89 -32.31
N PRO A 382 39.86 27.67 -33.60
CA PRO A 382 38.63 28.18 -34.22
C PRO A 382 37.39 27.72 -33.44
N GLY A 383 36.47 28.66 -33.15
CA GLY A 383 35.19 28.39 -32.48
C GLY A 383 35.32 28.20 -30.95
N ALA A 384 36.47 28.44 -30.35
CA ALA A 384 36.69 28.32 -28.89
C ALA A 384 35.83 29.31 -28.10
N ASP A 385 35.66 30.56 -28.60
CA ASP A 385 34.78 31.55 -27.95
C ASP A 385 33.33 31.06 -27.84
N GLY A 386 32.80 30.43 -28.87
CA GLY A 386 31.43 29.90 -28.85
C GLY A 386 31.29 28.72 -27.84
N ARG A 387 32.31 27.86 -27.76
CA ARG A 387 32.32 26.75 -26.79
C ARG A 387 32.44 27.27 -25.36
N LEU A 388 33.27 28.29 -25.12
CA LEU A 388 33.41 28.91 -23.78
C LEU A 388 32.09 29.53 -23.35
N ALA A 389 31.46 30.35 -24.17
CA ALA A 389 30.18 30.99 -23.87
C ALA A 389 29.08 29.93 -23.59
N LEU A 390 29.05 28.81 -24.32
CA LEU A 390 28.10 27.73 -24.10
C LEU A 390 28.34 27.04 -22.77
N ALA A 391 29.60 26.76 -22.38
CA ALA A 391 29.97 26.14 -21.13
C ALA A 391 29.65 27.05 -19.93
N GLU A 392 29.96 28.37 -20.02
CA GLU A 392 29.58 29.35 -19.01
C GLU A 392 28.08 29.45 -18.79
N ASN A 393 27.29 29.49 -19.88
CA ASN A 393 25.84 29.50 -19.80
C ASN A 393 25.32 28.23 -19.10
N ARG A 394 25.85 27.06 -19.45
CA ARG A 394 25.46 25.78 -18.82
C ARG A 394 25.77 25.77 -17.32
N HIS A 395 26.95 26.26 -16.92
CA HIS A 395 27.32 26.38 -15.53
C HIS A 395 26.35 27.31 -14.77
N ALA A 396 26.03 28.49 -15.33
CA ALA A 396 25.07 29.43 -14.75
C ALA A 396 23.65 28.81 -14.59
N GLU A 397 23.19 28.04 -15.59
CA GLU A 397 21.93 27.31 -15.50
C GLU A 397 21.94 26.24 -14.39
N LEU A 398 23.03 25.50 -14.23
CA LEU A 398 23.18 24.50 -13.17
C LEU A 398 23.17 25.13 -11.77
N LEU A 399 23.86 26.26 -11.57
CA LEU A 399 23.82 27.03 -10.32
C LEU A 399 22.39 27.53 -10.00
N ALA A 400 21.71 28.08 -11.00
CA ALA A 400 20.33 28.54 -10.83
C ALA A 400 19.39 27.36 -10.49
N ARG A 401 19.61 26.20 -11.11
CA ARG A 401 18.87 24.96 -10.82
C ARG A 401 19.14 24.46 -9.39
N GLN A 402 20.41 24.47 -8.94
CA GLN A 402 20.78 24.07 -7.59
C GLN A 402 20.07 24.96 -6.54
N LYS A 403 20.12 26.28 -6.74
CA LYS A 403 19.45 27.23 -5.84
C LYS A 403 17.94 26.98 -5.76
N ARG A 404 17.28 26.86 -6.93
CA ARG A 404 15.82 26.56 -6.98
C ARG A 404 15.51 25.23 -6.29
N ARG A 405 16.31 24.20 -6.56
CA ARG A 405 16.04 22.86 -5.99
C ARG A 405 16.21 22.83 -4.47
N ARG A 406 17.19 23.54 -3.92
CA ARG A 406 17.34 23.71 -2.47
C ARG A 406 16.14 24.42 -1.86
N GLN A 407 15.65 25.49 -2.48
CA GLN A 407 14.45 26.20 -2.01
C GLN A 407 13.20 25.32 -2.05
N ASP A 408 12.99 24.58 -3.15
CA ASP A 408 11.87 23.65 -3.27
C ASP A 408 11.91 22.56 -2.19
N LEU A 409 13.08 22.00 -1.90
CA LEU A 409 13.27 20.97 -0.88
C LEU A 409 12.99 21.51 0.53
N GLU A 410 13.37 22.75 0.81
CA GLU A 410 13.07 23.39 2.09
C GLU A 410 11.56 23.62 2.26
N GLN A 411 10.87 24.07 1.21
CA GLN A 411 9.42 24.19 1.21
C GLN A 411 8.74 22.82 1.37
N GLN A 412 9.27 21.77 0.73
CA GLN A 412 8.75 20.40 0.87
C GLN A 412 8.89 19.83 2.28
N ARG A 413 9.80 20.34 3.11
CA ARG A 413 9.96 19.94 4.52
C ARG A 413 8.88 20.54 5.42
N SER A 414 8.33 21.69 5.06
CA SER A 414 7.33 22.39 5.85
C SER A 414 5.96 21.80 5.60
N LEU A 415 5.46 20.99 6.54
CA LEU A 415 4.11 20.44 6.46
C LEU A 415 3.13 21.21 7.34
N SER A 416 1.94 21.44 6.80
CA SER A 416 0.80 22.02 7.50
C SER A 416 -0.46 21.19 7.25
N LEU A 417 -1.42 21.28 8.18
CA LEU A 417 -2.75 20.70 7.97
C LEU A 417 -3.58 21.65 7.10
N GLN A 418 -4.18 21.10 6.05
CA GLN A 418 -5.27 21.77 5.35
C GLN A 418 -6.52 21.77 6.22
N ALA A 419 -7.51 22.62 5.90
CA ALA A 419 -8.78 22.62 6.62
C ALA A 419 -9.38 21.20 6.66
N VAL A 420 -9.71 20.74 7.88
CA VAL A 420 -10.29 19.42 8.12
C VAL A 420 -11.74 19.42 7.65
N GLU A 421 -12.06 18.47 6.78
CA GLU A 421 -13.39 18.34 6.19
C GLU A 421 -14.19 17.27 6.92
N ARG A 422 -15.35 17.62 7.47
CA ARG A 422 -16.32 16.63 7.95
C ARG A 422 -17.10 16.08 6.76
N ILE A 423 -16.92 14.80 6.46
CA ILE A 423 -17.53 14.12 5.32
C ILE A 423 -18.99 13.81 5.62
N THR A 424 -19.26 13.19 6.77
CA THR A 424 -20.59 12.75 7.19
C THR A 424 -20.64 12.53 8.70
N SER A 425 -21.86 12.42 9.20
CA SER A 425 -22.15 11.98 10.57
C SER A 425 -23.16 10.85 10.53
N VAL A 426 -22.99 9.85 11.36
CA VAL A 426 -23.94 8.74 11.51
C VAL A 426 -24.43 8.67 12.95
N LEU A 427 -25.68 8.28 13.12
CA LEU A 427 -26.29 8.00 14.41
C LEU A 427 -26.32 6.49 14.62
N VAL A 428 -25.81 6.02 15.73
CA VAL A 428 -25.85 4.61 16.12
C VAL A 428 -26.77 4.47 17.32
N LEU A 429 -27.76 3.60 17.18
CA LEU A 429 -28.77 3.32 18.18
C LEU A 429 -28.59 1.91 18.76
N PRO A 430 -28.99 1.67 20.02
CA PRO A 430 -29.11 0.32 20.55
C PRO A 430 -30.06 -0.52 19.67
N HIS A 431 -29.66 -1.77 19.38
CA HIS A 431 -30.49 -2.66 18.58
C HIS A 431 -31.77 -3.03 19.34
N PRO A 432 -32.99 -2.97 18.73
CA PRO A 432 -34.24 -3.28 19.41
C PRO A 432 -34.28 -4.69 20.03
N GLU A 433 -33.66 -5.67 19.35
CA GLU A 433 -33.62 -7.07 19.82
C GLU A 433 -32.43 -7.35 20.77
N ARG A 434 -31.71 -6.31 21.23
CA ARG A 434 -30.50 -6.47 22.07
C ARG A 434 -30.79 -7.26 23.36
N GLU A 435 -31.94 -7.05 23.97
CA GLU A 435 -32.35 -7.70 25.21
C GLU A 435 -33.07 -9.05 25.00
N ALA A 436 -33.26 -9.47 23.74
CA ALA A 436 -33.84 -10.78 23.46
C ALA A 436 -32.96 -11.90 24.06
N PRO A 437 -33.54 -12.93 24.71
CA PRO A 437 -32.75 -13.97 25.40
C PRO A 437 -31.72 -14.66 24.52
N GLU A 438 -32.02 -14.82 23.23
CA GLU A 438 -31.14 -15.45 22.24
C GLU A 438 -29.93 -14.56 21.93
N VAL A 439 -30.14 -13.24 21.87
CA VAL A 439 -29.12 -12.23 21.57
C VAL A 439 -28.28 -11.90 22.80
N ARG A 440 -28.93 -11.81 23.97
CA ARG A 440 -28.26 -11.54 25.23
C ARG A 440 -27.19 -12.58 25.59
N ARG A 441 -27.40 -13.84 25.23
CA ARG A 441 -26.41 -14.92 25.39
C ARG A 441 -25.18 -14.78 24.53
N LEU A 442 -25.25 -13.95 23.48
CA LEU A 442 -24.17 -13.71 22.53
C LEU A 442 -23.36 -12.46 22.88
N GLN A 443 -23.78 -11.71 23.93
CA GLN A 443 -23.03 -10.52 24.38
C GLN A 443 -21.75 -10.96 25.11
N PRO A 444 -20.60 -10.33 24.83
CA PRO A 444 -19.34 -10.66 25.47
C PRO A 444 -19.41 -10.36 26.97
N ASN A 445 -18.76 -11.21 27.75
CA ASN A 445 -18.47 -10.95 29.15
C ASN A 445 -17.06 -10.33 29.21
N LEU A 446 -16.96 -9.09 29.65
CA LEU A 446 -15.70 -8.34 29.70
C LEU A 446 -14.60 -9.03 30.50
N GLU A 447 -14.95 -9.72 31.60
CA GLU A 447 -13.97 -10.47 32.40
C GLU A 447 -13.44 -11.70 31.65
N THR A 448 -14.33 -12.41 30.97
CA THR A 448 -13.99 -13.57 30.15
C THR A 448 -13.09 -13.17 28.98
N GLU A 449 -13.42 -12.06 28.34
CA GLU A 449 -12.67 -11.50 27.22
C GLU A 449 -11.26 -11.05 27.66
N ALA A 450 -11.16 -10.28 28.75
CA ALA A 450 -9.87 -9.83 29.28
C ALA A 450 -8.97 -11.02 29.67
N THR A 451 -9.56 -12.07 30.29
CA THR A 451 -8.82 -13.30 30.62
C THR A 451 -8.31 -14.01 29.37
N ALA A 452 -9.15 -14.17 28.35
CA ALA A 452 -8.78 -14.80 27.10
C ALA A 452 -7.69 -14.03 26.37
N MET A 453 -7.81 -12.71 26.31
CA MET A 453 -6.81 -11.82 25.71
C MET A 453 -5.43 -11.99 26.35
N GLN A 454 -5.38 -11.99 27.70
CA GLN A 454 -4.13 -12.17 28.42
C GLN A 454 -3.47 -13.53 28.13
N VAL A 455 -4.25 -14.61 28.14
CA VAL A 455 -3.76 -15.97 27.86
C VAL A 455 -3.15 -16.04 26.44
N VAL A 456 -3.84 -15.47 25.45
CA VAL A 456 -3.36 -15.48 24.04
C VAL A 456 -2.12 -14.63 23.86
N MET A 457 -2.08 -13.44 24.46
CA MET A 457 -0.90 -12.56 24.37
C MET A 457 0.32 -13.22 25.01
N ASP A 458 0.16 -13.88 26.15
CA ASP A 458 1.26 -14.56 26.84
C ASP A 458 1.73 -15.78 26.04
N TYR A 459 0.82 -16.52 25.43
CA TYR A 459 1.15 -17.63 24.53
C TYR A 459 2.00 -17.15 23.34
N GLU A 460 1.59 -16.12 22.64
CA GLU A 460 2.32 -15.59 21.49
C GLU A 460 3.68 -14.99 21.88
N ARG A 461 3.76 -14.30 23.03
CA ARG A 461 5.03 -13.80 23.57
C ARG A 461 5.99 -14.93 23.94
N ALA A 462 5.48 -16.03 24.51
CA ALA A 462 6.29 -17.21 24.83
C ALA A 462 6.87 -17.90 23.59
N GLN A 463 6.25 -17.70 22.41
CA GLN A 463 6.78 -18.13 21.11
C GLN A 463 7.84 -17.15 20.53
N GLY A 464 8.25 -16.12 21.28
CA GLY A 464 9.22 -15.12 20.83
C GLY A 464 8.67 -14.10 19.84
N ARG A 465 7.36 -13.96 19.73
CA ARG A 465 6.70 -13.06 18.79
C ARG A 465 6.47 -11.68 19.42
N GLN A 466 6.46 -10.65 18.59
CA GLN A 466 6.08 -9.29 18.97
C GLN A 466 4.56 -9.16 18.92
N VAL A 467 3.94 -8.83 20.07
CA VAL A 467 2.49 -8.85 20.24
C VAL A 467 1.95 -7.46 20.55
N TYR A 468 0.99 -7.01 19.75
CA TYR A 468 0.32 -5.73 19.91
C TYR A 468 -1.18 -5.96 20.11
N ASP A 469 -1.70 -5.40 21.19
CA ASP A 469 -3.12 -5.35 21.47
C ASP A 469 -3.77 -4.23 20.64
N VAL A 470 -4.79 -4.59 19.85
CA VAL A 470 -5.51 -3.67 18.95
C VAL A 470 -7.03 -3.80 19.07
N HIS A 471 -7.54 -4.53 20.08
CA HIS A 471 -8.98 -4.83 20.24
C HIS A 471 -9.86 -3.57 20.26
N GLU A 472 -9.39 -2.47 20.88
CA GLU A 472 -10.14 -1.21 20.93
C GLU A 472 -10.27 -0.51 19.56
N LYS A 473 -9.45 -0.88 18.58
CA LYS A 473 -9.43 -0.23 17.25
C LYS A 473 -10.51 -0.74 16.30
N ASN A 474 -11.22 -1.82 16.64
CA ASN A 474 -12.25 -2.44 15.79
C ASN A 474 -11.76 -2.80 14.37
N LEU A 475 -10.54 -3.31 14.26
CA LEU A 475 -9.92 -3.71 12.99
C LEU A 475 -10.55 -5.00 12.41
N GLY A 476 -11.39 -5.71 13.19
CA GLY A 476 -11.93 -7.03 12.88
C GLY A 476 -11.00 -8.16 13.32
N TYR A 477 -10.11 -7.86 14.24
CA TYR A 477 -9.27 -8.77 15.02
C TYR A 477 -8.72 -8.03 16.24
N ASP A 478 -8.29 -8.77 17.27
CA ASP A 478 -7.94 -8.25 18.58
C ASP A 478 -6.44 -8.05 18.78
N ILE A 479 -5.61 -8.89 18.16
CA ILE A 479 -4.17 -8.91 18.35
C ILE A 479 -3.44 -8.97 17.02
N THR A 480 -2.39 -8.14 16.88
CA THR A 480 -1.38 -8.30 15.84
C THR A 480 -0.15 -8.97 16.43
N SER A 481 0.27 -10.11 15.89
CA SER A 481 1.46 -10.85 16.31
C SER A 481 2.43 -11.01 15.15
N LEU A 482 3.68 -10.58 15.35
CA LEU A 482 4.73 -10.57 14.33
C LEU A 482 5.94 -11.40 14.80
N ASP A 483 6.34 -12.36 13.99
CA ASP A 483 7.61 -13.05 14.13
C ASP A 483 8.71 -12.25 13.39
N LEU A 484 9.67 -11.72 14.13
CA LEU A 484 10.76 -10.93 13.56
C LEU A 484 11.80 -11.77 12.79
N HIS A 485 11.84 -13.08 12.98
CA HIS A 485 12.78 -13.97 12.27
C HIS A 485 12.23 -14.39 10.90
N SER A 486 10.98 -14.86 10.87
CA SER A 486 10.33 -15.32 9.64
C SER A 486 9.60 -14.21 8.89
N GLY A 487 9.25 -13.12 9.58
CA GLY A 487 8.36 -12.09 9.06
C GLY A 487 6.90 -12.53 8.99
N GLU A 488 6.52 -13.64 9.64
CA GLU A 488 5.14 -14.12 9.69
C GLU A 488 4.28 -13.17 10.52
N LEU A 489 3.25 -12.60 9.88
CA LEU A 489 2.22 -11.79 10.51
C LEU A 489 1.00 -12.66 10.83
N ARG A 490 0.48 -12.54 12.05
CA ARG A 490 -0.81 -13.11 12.48
C ARG A 490 -1.74 -11.99 12.91
N LEU A 491 -2.92 -11.96 12.32
CA LEU A 491 -4.06 -11.14 12.73
C LEU A 491 -4.97 -12.08 13.52
N ILE A 492 -5.05 -11.89 14.82
CA ILE A 492 -5.64 -12.88 15.75
C ILE A 492 -6.94 -12.32 16.30
N GLU A 493 -8.02 -13.05 16.09
CA GLU A 493 -9.29 -12.87 16.78
C GLU A 493 -9.32 -13.77 17.99
N VAL A 494 -9.69 -13.24 19.16
CA VAL A 494 -9.73 -13.96 20.42
C VAL A 494 -11.17 -14.16 20.88
N LYS A 495 -11.55 -15.39 21.18
CA LYS A 495 -12.86 -15.70 21.74
C LYS A 495 -12.72 -16.43 23.07
N GLY A 496 -13.22 -15.80 24.14
CA GLY A 496 -13.26 -16.38 25.48
C GLY A 496 -14.61 -17.04 25.76
N LEU A 497 -14.57 -18.22 26.37
CA LEU A 497 -15.75 -18.94 26.90
C LEU A 497 -15.59 -19.15 28.39
N ALA A 498 -16.64 -18.86 29.17
CA ALA A 498 -16.64 -19.07 30.62
C ALA A 498 -16.54 -20.57 31.00
N ALA A 499 -17.07 -21.46 30.16
CA ALA A 499 -17.10 -22.92 30.35
C ALA A 499 -16.30 -23.66 29.26
N ALA A 500 -16.12 -24.97 29.43
CA ALA A 500 -15.38 -25.83 28.50
C ALA A 500 -16.00 -25.94 27.09
N ALA A 501 -17.30 -25.71 26.98
CA ALA A 501 -18.03 -25.76 25.70
C ALA A 501 -18.95 -24.53 25.55
N GLY A 502 -19.22 -24.15 24.33
CA GLY A 502 -20.09 -23.01 24.05
C GLY A 502 -20.15 -22.67 22.55
N THR A 503 -20.79 -21.55 22.27
CA THR A 503 -20.90 -21.00 20.94
C THR A 503 -20.05 -19.74 20.86
N ILE A 504 -19.22 -19.64 19.84
CA ILE A 504 -18.45 -18.43 19.52
C ILE A 504 -19.18 -17.62 18.45
N LEU A 505 -19.09 -16.32 18.56
CA LEU A 505 -19.74 -15.38 17.65
C LEU A 505 -18.67 -14.58 16.92
N LEU A 506 -18.87 -14.37 15.63
CA LEU A 506 -18.14 -13.36 14.86
C LEU A 506 -19.07 -12.22 14.48
N THR A 507 -18.60 -11.01 14.67
CA THR A 507 -19.26 -9.83 14.10
C THR A 507 -19.14 -9.83 12.58
N PRO A 508 -19.98 -9.09 11.86
CA PRO A 508 -19.86 -8.97 10.41
C PRO A 508 -18.50 -8.46 9.96
N ASN A 509 -17.87 -7.56 10.72
CA ASN A 509 -16.52 -7.05 10.42
C ASN A 509 -15.44 -8.12 10.60
N GLU A 510 -15.43 -8.85 11.74
CA GLU A 510 -14.51 -9.97 11.99
C GLU A 510 -14.64 -11.04 10.91
N ARG A 511 -15.87 -11.41 10.55
CA ARG A 511 -16.14 -12.37 9.49
C ARG A 511 -15.58 -11.90 8.14
N ARG A 512 -15.82 -10.64 7.78
CA ARG A 512 -15.33 -10.04 6.53
C ARG A 512 -13.80 -10.03 6.50
N VAL A 513 -13.15 -9.61 7.59
CA VAL A 513 -11.68 -9.56 7.65
C VAL A 513 -11.08 -10.96 7.62
N ALA A 514 -11.72 -11.95 8.26
CA ALA A 514 -11.30 -13.34 8.16
C ALA A 514 -11.37 -13.87 6.70
N GLU A 515 -12.40 -13.50 5.93
CA GLU A 515 -12.51 -13.83 4.51
C GLU A 515 -11.47 -13.10 3.65
N ASP A 516 -11.19 -11.83 3.96
CA ASP A 516 -10.25 -10.98 3.22
C ASP A 516 -8.78 -11.35 3.51
N ARG A 517 -8.46 -11.93 4.68
CA ARG A 517 -7.09 -12.14 5.20
C ARG A 517 -6.74 -13.60 5.52
N ARG A 518 -7.34 -14.53 4.84
CA ARG A 518 -7.26 -15.98 5.10
C ARG A 518 -5.87 -16.51 5.41
N ASP A 519 -4.84 -16.03 4.71
CA ASP A 519 -3.45 -16.47 4.81
C ASP A 519 -2.76 -16.05 6.12
N CYS A 520 -3.21 -14.97 6.74
CA CYS A 520 -2.65 -14.43 7.98
C CYS A 520 -3.69 -14.24 9.10
N TYR A 521 -4.95 -14.61 8.90
CA TYR A 521 -5.98 -14.51 9.91
C TYR A 521 -6.11 -15.79 10.74
N TRP A 522 -6.15 -15.63 12.07
CA TRP A 522 -6.20 -16.71 13.05
C TRP A 522 -7.33 -16.48 14.05
N LEU A 523 -7.96 -17.57 14.47
CA LEU A 523 -8.94 -17.59 15.55
C LEU A 523 -8.36 -18.39 16.73
N TYR A 524 -8.29 -17.74 17.88
CA TYR A 524 -7.86 -18.33 19.13
C TYR A 524 -9.05 -18.43 20.06
N VAL A 525 -9.32 -19.63 20.58
CA VAL A 525 -10.43 -19.88 21.49
C VAL A 525 -9.87 -20.27 22.84
N VAL A 526 -10.29 -19.58 23.89
CA VAL A 526 -9.93 -19.89 25.27
C VAL A 526 -11.19 -20.31 26.00
N THR A 527 -11.21 -21.54 26.51
CA THR A 527 -12.32 -22.12 27.28
C THR A 527 -12.03 -22.04 28.78
N ASP A 528 -13.05 -22.31 29.60
CA ASP A 528 -12.94 -22.33 31.08
C ASP A 528 -12.39 -21.03 31.69
N CYS A 529 -12.62 -19.90 31.09
CA CYS A 529 -12.11 -18.61 31.55
C CYS A 529 -12.60 -18.23 32.97
N ALA A 530 -13.73 -18.79 33.43
CA ALA A 530 -14.26 -18.54 34.77
C ALA A 530 -13.53 -19.34 35.86
N SER A 531 -12.71 -20.36 35.52
CA SER A 531 -12.01 -21.22 36.47
C SER A 531 -10.52 -21.36 36.14
N GLN A 532 -10.18 -22.21 35.21
CA GLN A 532 -8.82 -22.45 34.76
C GLN A 532 -8.79 -22.29 33.22
N PRO A 533 -8.37 -21.14 32.70
CA PRO A 533 -8.37 -20.89 31.28
C PRO A 533 -7.52 -21.88 30.49
N VAL A 534 -8.09 -22.45 29.43
CA VAL A 534 -7.43 -23.41 28.54
C VAL A 534 -7.46 -22.89 27.11
N LEU A 535 -6.28 -22.60 26.57
CA LEU A 535 -6.15 -22.23 25.15
C LEU A 535 -6.34 -23.47 24.28
N GLN A 536 -7.31 -23.43 23.39
CA GLN A 536 -7.52 -24.45 22.37
C GLN A 536 -6.49 -24.31 21.25
N GLU A 537 -6.37 -25.33 20.38
CA GLU A 537 -5.45 -25.29 19.24
C GLU A 537 -5.76 -24.08 18.33
N PRO A 538 -4.77 -23.23 18.04
CA PRO A 538 -4.96 -22.06 17.18
C PRO A 538 -5.42 -22.41 15.75
N ILE A 539 -6.45 -21.73 15.27
CA ILE A 539 -7.12 -22.05 14.01
C ILE A 539 -6.71 -21.00 12.96
N LYS A 540 -5.98 -21.45 11.96
CA LYS A 540 -5.68 -20.63 10.77
C LYS A 540 -6.85 -20.68 9.79
N ASP A 541 -7.15 -19.54 9.14
CA ASP A 541 -8.25 -19.38 8.17
C ASP A 541 -9.60 -19.87 8.71
N PRO A 542 -10.15 -19.24 9.76
CA PRO A 542 -11.46 -19.63 10.29
C PRO A 542 -12.61 -19.40 9.29
N ALA A 543 -12.37 -18.61 8.22
CA ALA A 543 -13.38 -18.37 7.19
C ALA A 543 -13.80 -19.65 6.44
N ARG A 544 -12.97 -20.69 6.48
CA ARG A 544 -13.26 -22.00 5.86
C ARG A 544 -14.36 -22.81 6.55
N PHE A 545 -14.71 -22.49 7.81
CA PHE A 545 -15.73 -23.22 8.53
C PHE A 545 -17.16 -22.81 8.09
N PRO A 546 -18.14 -23.73 8.22
CA PRO A 546 -19.54 -23.48 7.90
C PRO A 546 -20.21 -22.65 9.00
N TRP A 547 -19.95 -21.35 9.02
CA TRP A 547 -20.59 -20.42 9.94
C TRP A 547 -22.07 -20.28 9.65
N HIS A 548 -22.89 -20.27 10.70
CA HIS A 548 -24.33 -20.07 10.62
C HIS A 548 -24.68 -18.61 10.86
N GLU A 549 -25.47 -18.02 9.98
CA GLU A 549 -25.92 -16.64 10.15
C GLU A 549 -27.04 -16.58 11.20
N VAL A 550 -26.94 -15.64 12.11
CA VAL A 550 -28.02 -15.33 13.06
C VAL A 550 -28.97 -14.35 12.35
N SER A 551 -30.06 -14.87 11.81
CA SER A 551 -30.98 -14.14 10.91
C SER A 551 -31.60 -12.86 11.51
N LYS A 552 -31.70 -12.74 12.83
CA LYS A 552 -32.26 -11.56 13.50
C LYS A 552 -31.29 -10.37 13.58
N VAL A 553 -29.97 -10.63 13.62
CA VAL A 553 -28.98 -9.62 13.95
C VAL A 553 -27.73 -9.62 13.05
N GLN A 554 -27.75 -10.38 11.95
CA GLN A 554 -26.63 -10.49 10.99
C GLN A 554 -25.27 -10.81 11.65
N HIS A 555 -25.27 -11.77 12.58
CA HIS A 555 -24.04 -12.29 13.20
C HIS A 555 -23.88 -13.76 12.83
N TYR A 556 -22.65 -14.27 12.97
CA TYR A 556 -22.27 -15.63 12.59
C TYR A 556 -21.80 -16.39 13.83
N TYR A 557 -22.27 -17.63 14.01
CA TYR A 557 -21.87 -18.48 15.13
C TYR A 557 -21.36 -19.84 14.67
N LEU A 558 -20.52 -20.44 15.50
CA LEU A 558 -20.03 -21.81 15.36
C LEU A 558 -19.90 -22.45 16.74
N SER A 559 -20.29 -23.72 16.90
CA SER A 559 -20.06 -24.45 18.15
C SER A 559 -18.59 -24.90 18.24
N VAL A 560 -18.01 -24.86 19.44
CA VAL A 560 -16.61 -25.30 19.64
C VAL A 560 -16.41 -26.78 19.29
N GLU A 561 -17.43 -27.62 19.48
CA GLU A 561 -17.40 -29.02 19.07
C GLU A 561 -17.22 -29.21 17.56
N ALA A 562 -17.72 -28.27 16.74
CA ALA A 562 -17.54 -28.30 15.30
C ALA A 562 -16.09 -28.00 14.87
N LEU A 563 -15.27 -27.38 15.72
CA LEU A 563 -13.86 -27.09 15.45
C LEU A 563 -12.98 -28.35 15.58
N THR A 564 -13.40 -29.33 16.38
CA THR A 564 -12.65 -30.55 16.66
C THR A 564 -12.99 -31.72 15.74
N GLN A 565 -14.01 -31.60 14.90
CA GLN A 565 -14.40 -32.63 13.94
C GLN A 565 -13.54 -32.59 12.67
N PRO A 566 -13.15 -33.75 12.09
CA PRO A 566 -12.45 -33.79 10.82
C PRO A 566 -13.33 -33.16 9.71
N MET A 567 -12.82 -32.15 9.08
CA MET A 567 -13.54 -31.32 8.11
C MET A 567 -13.88 -32.07 6.83
N GLN A 568 -15.15 -32.09 6.46
CA GLN A 568 -15.54 -32.22 5.06
C GLN A 568 -15.36 -30.85 4.39
N LEU A 569 -14.30 -30.71 3.61
CA LEU A 569 -14.04 -29.50 2.82
C LEU A 569 -15.21 -29.28 1.84
N ARG A 570 -15.98 -28.23 2.03
CA ARG A 570 -16.81 -27.68 0.98
C ARG A 570 -15.90 -26.87 0.04
N GLU A 571 -15.74 -27.36 -1.18
CA GLU A 571 -15.17 -26.61 -2.32
C GLU A 571 -16.16 -25.57 -2.85
N ASP A 572 -16.78 -24.79 -1.99
CA ASP A 572 -17.69 -23.74 -2.43
C ASP A 572 -16.89 -22.42 -2.51
N SER A 573 -16.70 -21.96 -3.75
CA SER A 573 -16.29 -20.58 -4.04
C SER A 573 -17.19 -19.59 -3.30
N PRO A 574 -16.66 -18.45 -2.79
CA PRO A 574 -17.47 -17.47 -2.09
C PRO A 574 -18.60 -16.97 -2.99
N GLN A 575 -19.82 -17.29 -2.63
CA GLN A 575 -21.00 -16.68 -3.26
C GLN A 575 -21.12 -15.27 -2.69
N TYR A 576 -20.70 -14.28 -3.46
CA TYR A 576 -21.00 -12.88 -3.20
C TYR A 576 -22.53 -12.70 -3.24
N GLY A 577 -23.05 -12.28 -2.08
CA GLY A 577 -24.42 -11.99 -1.73
C GLY A 577 -25.48 -12.05 -2.83
N SER A 578 -26.37 -13.01 -2.73
CA SER A 578 -27.70 -12.89 -3.32
C SER A 578 -28.45 -11.80 -2.54
N SER A 579 -28.84 -10.74 -3.25
CA SER A 579 -29.78 -9.74 -2.75
C SER A 579 -30.99 -10.42 -2.07
N PRO A 580 -31.51 -9.85 -0.97
CA PRO A 580 -32.69 -10.41 -0.34
C PRO A 580 -33.83 -10.42 -1.38
N LYS A 581 -34.40 -11.60 -1.61
CA LYS A 581 -35.63 -11.74 -2.38
C LYS A 581 -36.71 -10.90 -1.69
N GLU A 582 -37.28 -9.98 -2.43
CA GLU A 582 -38.51 -9.29 -2.05
C GLU A 582 -39.54 -10.36 -1.62
N VAL A 583 -39.85 -10.37 -0.35
CA VAL A 583 -41.06 -11.04 0.14
C VAL A 583 -42.20 -10.07 -0.11
N ARG A 584 -43.14 -10.47 -0.97
CA ARG A 584 -44.38 -9.78 -1.22
C ARG A 584 -45.20 -9.61 0.04
#